data_d6c291cd0c7d3b109fd70bdecda0757c
#
_entry.id   d6c291cd0c7d3b109fd70bdecda0757c
#
_cell.length_a   1.000
_cell.length_b   1.000
_cell.length_c   1.000
_cell.angle_alpha   90.00
_cell.angle_beta   90.00
_cell.angle_gamma   90.00
#
_symmetry.space_group_name_H-M   'P 1'
#
loop_
_entity.id
_entity.type
_entity.pdbx_description
1 polymer ?
#
loop_
_entity_poly.entity_id
_entity_poly.type
_entity_poly.pdbx_seq_one_letter_code
_entity_poly.pdbx_strand_id
1 'polypeptide(L)'
;MSSIFSELNSRILVLDGAMGTMIQTYKLEEEDFRGDRFKNHEILLKGNNDLLSITRPDIIKDIHKGYIDSGADIIQTNTFSSTSIAMEDYALQDLVYELNFESAKIAREVTDKFDNKKYVAGSIGPTNKTASMSPDVNDPGFRAITFDELVESYKEQIKGLVDGGSDILLVETVFDTLNAKAALMAINDYFEENNTSLPVMLSGTITDNSGRTLSGQTVNAFLISLSHFPLLSIGFNCALGADKLR
;
A
#
# COMPACT_ATOMS: atom_id res chain seq x y z
N MET A 1 -26.76 -3.20 1.78
CA MET A 1 -25.65 -2.22 1.79
C MET A 1 -25.29 -1.91 0.34
N SER A 2 -25.11 -0.63 -0.02
CA SER A 2 -24.63 -0.29 -1.36
C SER A 2 -23.22 -0.83 -1.55
N SER A 3 -22.95 -1.44 -2.69
CA SER A 3 -21.60 -1.83 -3.05
C SER A 3 -20.81 -0.62 -3.55
N ILE A 4 -19.48 -0.63 -3.48
CA ILE A 4 -18.64 0.44 -4.02
C ILE A 4 -18.96 0.71 -5.50
N PHE A 5 -19.28 -0.34 -6.26
CA PHE A 5 -19.67 -0.21 -7.67
C PHE A 5 -20.95 0.60 -7.86
N SER A 6 -21.95 0.44 -6.99
CA SER A 6 -23.20 1.21 -7.09
C SER A 6 -22.98 2.69 -6.73
N GLU A 7 -22.09 2.98 -5.79
CA GLU A 7 -21.75 4.37 -5.45
C GLU A 7 -20.96 5.06 -6.55
N LEU A 8 -19.96 4.39 -7.14
CA LEU A 8 -19.18 4.92 -8.27
C LEU A 8 -20.04 5.24 -9.50
N ASN A 9 -21.17 4.53 -9.68
CA ASN A 9 -22.12 4.86 -10.75
C ASN A 9 -22.94 6.15 -10.47
N SER A 10 -22.97 6.62 -9.24
CA SER A 10 -23.78 7.79 -8.83
C SER A 10 -22.95 9.02 -8.51
N ARG A 11 -21.72 8.87 -8.07
CA ARG A 11 -20.84 9.97 -7.65
C ARG A 11 -19.36 9.60 -7.69
N ILE A 12 -18.51 10.61 -7.64
CA ILE A 12 -17.07 10.44 -7.42
C ILE A 12 -16.84 10.11 -5.94
N LEU A 13 -16.01 9.11 -5.67
CA LEU A 13 -15.53 8.80 -4.33
C LEU A 13 -14.14 9.45 -4.13
N VAL A 14 -13.97 10.03 -2.95
CA VAL A 14 -12.73 10.73 -2.58
C VAL A 14 -11.85 9.79 -1.78
N LEU A 15 -10.65 9.51 -2.31
CA LEU A 15 -9.59 8.81 -1.58
C LEU A 15 -8.91 9.80 -0.63
N ASP A 16 -8.41 9.31 0.51
CA ASP A 16 -7.64 10.10 1.46
C ASP A 16 -6.29 10.56 0.89
N GLY A 17 -5.47 11.18 1.71
CA GLY A 17 -4.17 11.73 1.32
C GLY A 17 -2.98 11.04 2.00
N ALA A 18 -1.82 11.69 1.91
CA ALA A 18 -0.54 11.14 2.31
C ALA A 18 -0.44 10.88 3.83
N MET A 19 -0.47 9.61 4.24
CA MET A 19 -0.28 9.17 5.63
C MET A 19 1.06 9.66 6.19
N GLY A 20 2.16 9.45 5.47
CA GLY A 20 3.51 9.84 5.92
C GLY A 20 3.64 11.35 6.20
N THR A 21 3.01 12.21 5.40
CA THR A 21 3.00 13.66 5.63
C THR A 21 2.28 14.01 6.93
N MET A 22 1.18 13.35 7.22
CA MET A 22 0.45 13.57 8.48
C MET A 22 1.24 13.07 9.69
N ILE A 23 1.88 11.91 9.60
CA ILE A 23 2.76 11.38 10.66
C ILE A 23 3.88 12.38 10.99
N GLN A 24 4.50 13.02 9.99
CA GLN A 24 5.57 14.01 10.21
C GLN A 24 5.12 15.20 11.06
N THR A 25 3.84 15.56 11.06
CA THR A 25 3.32 16.66 11.89
C THR A 25 3.41 16.38 13.40
N TYR A 26 3.46 15.11 13.80
CA TYR A 26 3.58 14.69 15.20
C TYR A 26 5.00 14.75 15.74
N LYS A 27 6.01 14.92 14.86
CA LYS A 27 7.44 15.03 15.22
C LYS A 27 7.92 13.88 16.13
N LEU A 28 7.58 12.67 15.76
CA LEU A 28 7.88 11.46 16.52
C LEU A 28 9.39 11.18 16.58
N GLU A 29 9.83 10.67 17.73
CA GLU A 29 11.20 10.27 17.98
C GLU A 29 11.32 8.74 18.04
N GLU A 30 12.55 8.23 18.17
CA GLU A 30 12.84 6.78 18.17
C GLU A 30 12.00 6.00 19.19
N GLU A 31 11.77 6.60 20.36
CA GLU A 31 10.99 6.00 21.46
C GLU A 31 9.53 5.77 21.06
N ASP A 32 8.94 6.64 20.25
CA ASP A 32 7.57 6.49 19.75
C ASP A 32 7.47 5.30 18.79
N PHE A 33 8.47 5.14 17.91
CA PHE A 33 8.51 3.99 16.98
C PHE A 33 8.76 2.68 17.71
N ARG A 34 9.55 2.68 18.80
CA ARG A 34 9.79 1.49 19.61
C ARG A 34 8.59 1.10 20.47
N GLY A 35 7.92 2.07 21.04
CA GLY A 35 6.92 1.83 22.08
C GLY A 35 7.48 0.93 23.19
N ASP A 36 6.60 0.26 23.93
CA ASP A 36 7.01 -0.66 24.98
C ASP A 36 7.56 -2.00 24.42
N ARG A 37 7.03 -2.44 23.29
CA ARG A 37 7.31 -3.76 22.71
C ARG A 37 8.73 -3.90 22.16
N PHE A 38 9.25 -2.85 21.57
CA PHE A 38 10.53 -2.87 20.83
C PHE A 38 11.64 -2.08 21.52
N LYS A 39 11.54 -1.83 22.83
CA LYS A 39 12.54 -1.06 23.58
C LYS A 39 13.97 -1.55 23.41
N ASN A 40 14.16 -2.85 23.33
CA ASN A 40 15.46 -3.50 23.21
C ASN A 40 15.80 -3.96 21.78
N HIS A 41 15.05 -3.48 20.78
CA HIS A 41 15.34 -3.84 19.39
C HIS A 41 16.69 -3.26 18.97
N GLU A 42 17.52 -4.03 18.27
CA GLU A 42 18.91 -3.65 17.97
C GLU A 42 19.00 -2.55 16.91
N ILE A 43 18.09 -2.57 15.93
CA ILE A 43 18.06 -1.64 14.80
C ILE A 43 17.23 -0.40 15.17
N LEU A 44 17.59 0.76 14.64
CA LEU A 44 16.78 1.98 14.75
C LEU A 44 15.47 1.79 13.98
N LEU A 45 14.37 2.16 14.61
CA LEU A 45 13.01 2.01 14.06
C LEU A 45 12.41 3.33 13.58
N LYS A 46 13.02 4.47 13.89
CA LYS A 46 12.57 5.78 13.42
C LYS A 46 12.57 5.83 11.89
N GLY A 47 11.42 6.14 11.33
CA GLY A 47 11.19 6.13 9.88
C GLY A 47 10.37 4.93 9.39
N ASN A 48 10.22 3.87 10.18
CA ASN A 48 9.28 2.79 9.91
C ASN A 48 7.87 3.22 10.30
N ASN A 49 7.24 4.02 9.44
CA ASN A 49 5.91 4.58 9.72
C ASN A 49 4.84 3.49 9.89
N ASP A 50 4.96 2.37 9.21
CA ASP A 50 3.98 1.29 9.23
C ASP A 50 3.91 0.65 10.62
N LEU A 51 5.05 0.60 11.33
CA LEU A 51 5.16 0.08 12.70
C LEU A 51 4.29 0.87 13.70
N LEU A 52 3.98 2.14 13.42
CA LEU A 52 3.14 2.98 14.28
C LEU A 52 1.71 2.43 14.42
N SER A 53 1.26 1.58 13.51
CA SER A 53 -0.01 0.86 13.67
C SER A 53 -0.01 -0.06 14.89
N ILE A 54 1.17 -0.51 15.35
CA ILE A 54 1.33 -1.33 16.56
C ILE A 54 1.74 -0.46 17.75
N THR A 55 2.68 0.46 17.57
CA THR A 55 3.29 1.21 18.68
C THR A 55 2.54 2.49 19.06
N ARG A 56 1.90 3.14 18.08
CA ARG A 56 1.13 4.39 18.25
C ARG A 56 -0.19 4.36 17.48
N PRO A 57 -1.06 3.35 17.72
CA PRO A 57 -2.35 3.24 17.04
C PRO A 57 -3.27 4.45 17.29
N ASP A 58 -3.07 5.20 18.36
CA ASP A 58 -3.73 6.46 18.65
C ASP A 58 -3.53 7.48 17.52
N ILE A 59 -2.28 7.67 17.08
CA ILE A 59 -1.94 8.62 16.02
C ILE A 59 -2.54 8.19 14.68
N ILE A 60 -2.45 6.91 14.35
CA ILE A 60 -2.99 6.39 13.08
C ILE A 60 -4.52 6.55 13.05
N LYS A 61 -5.23 6.30 14.17
CA LYS A 61 -6.67 6.54 14.29
C LYS A 61 -7.04 8.01 14.11
N ASP A 62 -6.27 8.91 14.70
CA ASP A 62 -6.51 10.36 14.59
C ASP A 62 -6.33 10.85 13.14
N ILE A 63 -5.31 10.36 12.44
CA ILE A 63 -5.08 10.69 11.03
C ILE A 63 -6.23 10.19 10.15
N HIS A 64 -6.63 8.93 10.30
CA HIS A 64 -7.76 8.37 9.54
C HIS A 64 -9.04 9.17 9.79
N LYS A 65 -9.34 9.48 11.07
CA LYS A 65 -10.49 10.29 11.43
C LYS A 65 -10.42 11.67 10.77
N GLY A 66 -9.27 12.34 10.81
CA GLY A 66 -9.07 13.65 10.19
C GLY A 66 -9.36 13.65 8.69
N TYR A 67 -8.95 12.61 7.97
CA TYR A 67 -9.26 12.47 6.54
C TYR A 67 -10.75 12.26 6.29
N ILE A 68 -11.43 11.41 7.06
CA ILE A 68 -12.87 11.20 6.92
C ILE A 68 -13.64 12.47 7.26
N ASP A 69 -13.29 13.19 8.31
CA ASP A 69 -13.89 14.47 8.69
C ASP A 69 -13.69 15.53 7.61
N SER A 70 -12.62 15.44 6.83
CA SER A 70 -12.31 16.31 5.69
C SER A 70 -13.05 15.91 4.40
N GLY A 71 -13.80 14.80 4.41
CA GLY A 71 -14.65 14.37 3.31
C GLY A 71 -14.17 13.13 2.56
N ALA A 72 -13.14 12.43 3.01
CA ALA A 72 -12.73 11.17 2.39
C ALA A 72 -13.83 10.10 2.50
N ASP A 73 -14.02 9.35 1.43
CA ASP A 73 -14.91 8.19 1.33
C ASP A 73 -14.17 6.88 1.49
N ILE A 74 -12.91 6.89 1.07
CA ILE A 74 -11.99 5.74 1.11
C ILE A 74 -10.75 6.18 1.89
N ILE A 75 -10.35 5.41 2.89
CA ILE A 75 -9.09 5.61 3.62
C ILE A 75 -8.14 4.44 3.36
N GLN A 76 -6.86 4.73 3.25
CA GLN A 76 -5.80 3.75 3.03
C GLN A 76 -5.24 3.27 4.36
N THR A 77 -4.92 1.99 4.47
CA THR A 77 -4.19 1.44 5.62
C THR A 77 -2.77 2.00 5.69
N ASN A 78 -2.19 2.07 6.88
CA ASN A 78 -0.79 2.48 7.08
C ASN A 78 0.16 1.29 6.86
N THR A 79 0.22 0.79 5.61
CA THR A 79 0.91 -0.45 5.23
C THR A 79 1.72 -0.32 3.93
N PHE A 80 2.12 0.90 3.59
CA PHE A 80 2.81 1.20 2.33
C PHE A 80 4.07 0.33 2.10
N SER A 81 4.83 0.06 3.17
CA SER A 81 6.06 -0.74 3.13
C SER A 81 5.96 -2.03 3.93
N SER A 82 4.76 -2.50 4.27
CA SER A 82 4.55 -3.66 5.16
C SER A 82 4.68 -5.01 4.45
N THR A 83 5.74 -5.20 3.67
CA THR A 83 6.14 -6.49 3.08
C THR A 83 7.33 -7.09 3.83
N SER A 84 7.52 -8.41 3.81
CA SER A 84 8.68 -9.07 4.42
C SER A 84 10.00 -8.53 3.84
N ILE A 85 10.02 -8.23 2.55
CA ILE A 85 11.18 -7.66 1.84
C ILE A 85 11.57 -6.29 2.40
N ALA A 86 10.60 -5.40 2.62
CA ALA A 86 10.88 -4.06 3.15
C ALA A 86 11.15 -4.08 4.66
N MET A 87 10.47 -4.95 5.41
CA MET A 87 10.67 -5.10 6.85
C MET A 87 11.99 -5.77 7.22
N GLU A 88 12.66 -6.45 6.27
CA GLU A 88 14.00 -6.99 6.45
C GLU A 88 15.02 -5.90 6.85
N ASP A 89 14.89 -4.69 6.32
CA ASP A 89 15.75 -3.54 6.65
C ASP A 89 15.70 -3.18 8.15
N TYR A 90 14.62 -3.54 8.82
CA TYR A 90 14.39 -3.31 10.25
C TYR A 90 14.47 -4.59 11.10
N ALA A 91 14.81 -5.75 10.52
CA ALA A 91 14.72 -7.06 11.16
C ALA A 91 13.33 -7.33 11.80
N LEU A 92 12.27 -6.94 11.08
CA LEU A 92 10.87 -7.06 11.49
C LEU A 92 10.03 -7.86 10.48
N GLN A 93 10.65 -8.64 9.60
CA GLN A 93 9.97 -9.43 8.57
C GLN A 93 8.94 -10.41 9.15
N ASP A 94 9.14 -10.89 10.36
CA ASP A 94 8.22 -11.83 11.02
C ASP A 94 6.92 -11.15 11.54
N LEU A 95 6.84 -9.81 11.47
CA LEU A 95 5.66 -9.05 11.89
C LEU A 95 4.72 -8.66 10.74
N VAL A 96 5.02 -9.05 9.52
CA VAL A 96 4.29 -8.59 8.32
C VAL A 96 2.80 -8.85 8.42
N TYR A 97 2.40 -10.07 8.77
CA TYR A 97 0.98 -10.37 8.95
C TYR A 97 0.32 -9.46 10.00
N GLU A 98 0.95 -9.34 11.17
CA GLU A 98 0.41 -8.53 12.28
C GLU A 98 0.33 -7.04 11.92
N LEU A 99 1.37 -6.48 11.28
CA LEU A 99 1.38 -5.09 10.82
C LEU A 99 0.19 -4.79 9.90
N ASN A 100 -0.03 -5.62 8.92
CA ASN A 100 -1.10 -5.45 7.95
C ASN A 100 -2.47 -5.66 8.57
N PHE A 101 -2.62 -6.68 9.43
CA PHE A 101 -3.86 -6.96 10.15
C PHE A 101 -4.26 -5.80 11.08
N GLU A 102 -3.36 -5.34 11.95
CA GLU A 102 -3.68 -4.27 12.90
C GLU A 102 -3.91 -2.93 12.17
N SER A 103 -3.17 -2.62 11.10
CA SER A 103 -3.41 -1.44 10.29
C SER A 103 -4.80 -1.43 9.66
N ALA A 104 -5.21 -2.53 9.03
CA ALA A 104 -6.53 -2.65 8.42
C ALA A 104 -7.64 -2.61 9.48
N LYS A 105 -7.46 -3.28 10.60
CA LYS A 105 -8.37 -3.25 11.75
C LYS A 105 -8.55 -1.85 12.32
N ILE A 106 -7.46 -1.08 12.50
CA ILE A 106 -7.51 0.32 12.95
C ILE A 106 -8.35 1.17 11.98
N ALA A 107 -8.12 1.05 10.68
CA ALA A 107 -8.87 1.76 9.68
C ALA A 107 -10.37 1.38 9.72
N ARG A 108 -10.68 0.09 9.87
CA ARG A 108 -12.05 -0.42 10.04
C ARG A 108 -12.71 0.14 11.29
N GLU A 109 -12.04 0.09 12.44
CA GLU A 109 -12.56 0.65 13.69
C GLU A 109 -12.88 2.15 13.61
N VAL A 110 -12.16 2.89 12.76
CA VAL A 110 -12.45 4.30 12.53
C VAL A 110 -13.63 4.47 11.60
N THR A 111 -13.67 3.76 10.46
CA THR A 111 -14.76 3.87 9.48
C THR A 111 -16.12 3.46 10.05
N ASP A 112 -16.16 2.45 10.91
CA ASP A 112 -17.39 1.93 11.52
C ASP A 112 -18.06 2.91 12.49
N LYS A 113 -17.38 4.00 12.87
CA LYS A 113 -17.95 5.06 13.72
C LYS A 113 -18.76 6.12 12.97
N PHE A 114 -18.75 6.06 11.63
CA PHE A 114 -19.46 7.03 10.80
C PHE A 114 -20.78 6.44 10.28
N ASP A 115 -21.83 7.24 10.29
CA ASP A 115 -23.16 6.82 9.85
C ASP A 115 -23.23 6.47 8.36
N ASN A 116 -22.48 7.19 7.53
CA ASN A 116 -22.38 6.92 6.11
C ASN A 116 -21.25 5.90 5.82
N LYS A 117 -21.50 5.03 4.84
CA LYS A 117 -20.52 4.01 4.44
C LYS A 117 -19.20 4.67 4.05
N LYS A 118 -18.12 4.20 4.70
CA LYS A 118 -16.74 4.49 4.36
C LYS A 118 -16.04 3.19 4.00
N TYR A 119 -15.02 3.27 3.17
CA TYR A 119 -14.28 2.10 2.68
C TYR A 119 -12.85 2.11 3.18
N VAL A 120 -12.32 0.92 3.43
CA VAL A 120 -10.91 0.71 3.78
C VAL A 120 -10.20 0.10 2.58
N ALA A 121 -9.20 0.80 2.07
CA ALA A 121 -8.30 0.31 1.03
C ALA A 121 -7.01 -0.21 1.67
N GLY A 122 -6.76 -1.51 1.57
CA GLY A 122 -5.51 -2.12 1.97
C GLY A 122 -4.39 -1.68 1.04
N SER A 123 -3.50 -0.83 1.52
CA SER A 123 -2.37 -0.29 0.76
C SER A 123 -1.28 -1.33 0.57
N ILE A 124 -0.88 -1.57 -0.67
CA ILE A 124 0.18 -2.48 -1.11
C ILE A 124 1.15 -1.64 -1.94
N GLY A 125 2.19 -1.12 -1.29
CA GLY A 125 3.18 -0.27 -1.94
C GLY A 125 4.28 -1.06 -2.65
N PRO A 126 5.22 -0.36 -3.29
CA PRO A 126 6.37 -0.99 -3.93
C PRO A 126 7.36 -1.53 -2.89
N THR A 127 8.11 -2.55 -3.27
CA THR A 127 9.25 -3.03 -2.48
C THR A 127 10.52 -2.25 -2.78
N ASN A 128 11.49 -2.29 -1.87
CA ASN A 128 12.84 -1.73 -2.05
C ASN A 128 13.72 -2.55 -3.01
N LYS A 129 13.26 -3.74 -3.43
CA LYS A 129 13.90 -4.58 -4.46
C LYS A 129 12.99 -4.66 -5.69
N THR A 130 13.57 -4.66 -6.89
CA THR A 130 12.82 -4.73 -8.16
C THR A 130 13.23 -5.94 -8.98
N ALA A 131 12.25 -6.56 -9.66
CA ALA A 131 12.50 -7.73 -10.49
C ALA A 131 12.91 -7.37 -11.93
N SER A 132 12.71 -6.13 -12.38
CA SER A 132 13.05 -5.73 -13.76
C SER A 132 14.37 -4.97 -13.88
N MET A 133 14.89 -4.37 -12.80
CA MET A 133 16.09 -3.55 -12.83
C MET A 133 17.20 -4.17 -11.98
N SER A 134 18.44 -4.07 -12.48
CA SER A 134 19.62 -4.44 -11.68
C SER A 134 19.97 -3.31 -10.71
N PRO A 135 20.24 -3.61 -9.43
CA PRO A 135 20.85 -2.65 -8.51
C PRO A 135 22.38 -2.54 -8.73
N ASP A 136 23.00 -3.43 -9.50
CA ASP A 136 24.42 -3.39 -9.83
C ASP A 136 24.63 -2.86 -11.25
N VAL A 137 25.28 -1.68 -11.34
CA VAL A 137 25.59 -1.03 -12.61
C VAL A 137 26.54 -1.85 -13.49
N ASN A 138 27.39 -2.68 -12.88
CA ASN A 138 28.37 -3.50 -13.57
C ASN A 138 27.82 -4.87 -14.01
N ASP A 139 26.69 -5.29 -13.44
CA ASP A 139 25.97 -6.50 -13.83
C ASP A 139 24.51 -6.21 -14.16
N PRO A 140 24.20 -5.78 -15.40
CA PRO A 140 22.82 -5.46 -15.81
C PRO A 140 21.88 -6.68 -15.79
N GLY A 141 22.42 -7.88 -15.76
CA GLY A 141 21.66 -9.14 -15.70
C GLY A 141 21.23 -9.52 -14.29
N PHE A 142 21.90 -9.00 -13.28
CA PHE A 142 21.61 -9.34 -11.88
C PHE A 142 20.21 -8.83 -11.46
N ARG A 143 19.55 -9.63 -10.63
CA ARG A 143 18.29 -9.26 -9.96
C ARG A 143 18.42 -9.56 -8.47
N ALA A 144 18.08 -8.56 -7.64
CA ALA A 144 18.13 -8.70 -6.19
C ALA A 144 16.97 -9.54 -5.62
N ILE A 145 15.97 -9.82 -6.46
CA ILE A 145 14.79 -10.59 -6.08
C ILE A 145 14.17 -11.26 -7.31
N THR A 146 13.57 -12.41 -7.11
CA THR A 146 12.81 -13.13 -8.13
C THR A 146 11.32 -12.73 -8.11
N PHE A 147 10.61 -13.07 -9.18
CA PHE A 147 9.16 -12.86 -9.27
C PHE A 147 8.41 -13.65 -8.19
N ASP A 148 8.79 -14.91 -7.97
CA ASP A 148 8.13 -15.79 -7.02
C ASP A 148 8.32 -15.33 -5.56
N GLU A 149 9.53 -14.85 -5.21
CA GLU A 149 9.77 -14.26 -3.89
C GLU A 149 8.92 -13.01 -3.64
N LEU A 150 8.70 -12.18 -4.68
CA LEU A 150 7.79 -11.05 -4.60
C LEU A 150 6.34 -11.52 -4.37
N VAL A 151 5.88 -12.52 -5.11
CA VAL A 151 4.53 -13.08 -4.96
C VAL A 151 4.30 -13.56 -3.52
N GLU A 152 5.21 -14.34 -2.97
CA GLU A 152 5.09 -14.85 -1.59
C GLU A 152 5.06 -13.72 -0.56
N SER A 153 5.92 -12.72 -0.72
CA SER A 153 5.96 -11.55 0.19
C SER A 153 4.67 -10.74 0.14
N TYR A 154 4.09 -10.53 -1.04
CA TYR A 154 2.80 -9.87 -1.19
C TYR A 154 1.64 -10.71 -0.66
N LYS A 155 1.65 -12.04 -0.80
CA LYS A 155 0.60 -12.91 -0.26
C LYS A 155 0.43 -12.78 1.25
N GLU A 156 1.53 -12.70 1.99
CA GLU A 156 1.48 -12.49 3.44
C GLU A 156 0.87 -11.13 3.80
N GLN A 157 1.26 -10.07 3.10
CA GLN A 157 0.69 -8.74 3.25
C GLN A 157 -0.82 -8.75 2.97
N ILE A 158 -1.24 -9.31 1.83
CA ILE A 158 -2.64 -9.40 1.41
C ILE A 158 -3.47 -10.14 2.45
N LYS A 159 -2.95 -11.25 2.99
CA LYS A 159 -3.63 -12.00 4.04
C LYS A 159 -3.94 -11.13 5.26
N GLY A 160 -2.97 -10.41 5.78
CA GLY A 160 -3.17 -9.50 6.92
C GLY A 160 -4.19 -8.40 6.61
N LEU A 161 -4.12 -7.78 5.43
CA LEU A 161 -5.04 -6.73 5.00
C LEU A 161 -6.49 -7.22 4.90
N VAL A 162 -6.71 -8.39 4.32
CA VAL A 162 -8.06 -8.96 4.16
C VAL A 162 -8.63 -9.39 5.51
N ASP A 163 -7.85 -10.12 6.30
CA ASP A 163 -8.25 -10.58 7.63
C ASP A 163 -8.55 -9.41 8.59
N GLY A 164 -7.83 -8.29 8.44
CA GLY A 164 -8.02 -7.05 9.20
C GLY A 164 -9.22 -6.21 8.76
N GLY A 165 -9.88 -6.56 7.66
CA GLY A 165 -11.16 -5.97 7.26
C GLY A 165 -11.08 -4.92 6.14
N SER A 166 -10.12 -5.00 5.23
CA SER A 166 -10.09 -4.17 4.02
C SER A 166 -11.30 -4.48 3.11
N ASP A 167 -11.89 -3.44 2.51
CA ASP A 167 -12.95 -3.56 1.49
C ASP A 167 -12.37 -3.59 0.08
N ILE A 168 -11.16 -3.08 -0.12
CA ILE A 168 -10.48 -2.88 -1.40
C ILE A 168 -9.02 -3.23 -1.18
N LEU A 169 -8.34 -3.76 -2.19
CA LEU A 169 -6.87 -3.82 -2.23
C LEU A 169 -6.35 -2.75 -3.21
N LEU A 170 -5.40 -1.94 -2.77
CA LEU A 170 -4.81 -0.87 -3.56
C LEU A 170 -3.32 -1.14 -3.78
N VAL A 171 -2.97 -1.61 -4.97
CA VAL A 171 -1.56 -1.69 -5.42
C VAL A 171 -1.15 -0.30 -5.88
N GLU A 172 -0.29 0.38 -5.11
CA GLU A 172 -0.01 1.80 -5.33
C GLU A 172 1.46 2.15 -5.58
N THR A 173 1.67 3.34 -6.16
CA THR A 173 2.99 3.93 -6.40
C THR A 173 3.89 3.02 -7.23
N VAL A 174 3.28 2.31 -8.15
CA VAL A 174 3.97 1.35 -9.01
C VAL A 174 4.90 2.07 -9.98
N PHE A 175 6.19 1.79 -9.87
CA PHE A 175 7.23 2.27 -10.79
C PHE A 175 7.88 1.13 -11.60
N ASP A 176 7.62 -0.12 -11.22
CA ASP A 176 8.04 -1.34 -11.92
C ASP A 176 6.83 -2.25 -12.16
N THR A 177 6.45 -2.42 -13.43
CA THR A 177 5.27 -3.23 -13.79
C THR A 177 5.45 -4.72 -13.55
N LEU A 178 6.70 -5.23 -13.47
CA LEU A 178 6.92 -6.62 -13.12
C LEU A 178 6.62 -6.88 -11.63
N ASN A 179 7.01 -5.94 -10.75
CA ASN A 179 6.62 -5.98 -9.34
C ASN A 179 5.09 -5.88 -9.18
N ALA A 180 4.44 -5.00 -9.95
CA ALA A 180 2.97 -4.92 -9.93
C ALA A 180 2.30 -6.21 -10.39
N LYS A 181 2.84 -6.89 -11.40
CA LYS A 181 2.34 -8.22 -11.83
C LYS A 181 2.49 -9.25 -10.74
N ALA A 182 3.58 -9.22 -9.96
CA ALA A 182 3.77 -10.10 -8.81
C ALA A 182 2.71 -9.83 -7.74
N ALA A 183 2.42 -8.57 -7.44
CA ALA A 183 1.36 -8.19 -6.50
C ALA A 183 -0.04 -8.64 -6.98
N LEU A 184 -0.35 -8.42 -8.28
CA LEU A 184 -1.61 -8.86 -8.86
C LEU A 184 -1.74 -10.39 -8.89
N MET A 185 -0.65 -11.12 -9.16
CA MET A 185 -0.60 -12.58 -9.08
C MET A 185 -0.86 -13.05 -7.65
N ALA A 186 -0.19 -12.46 -6.66
CA ALA A 186 -0.41 -12.75 -5.25
C ALA A 186 -1.86 -12.52 -4.82
N ILE A 187 -2.52 -11.46 -5.32
CA ILE A 187 -3.93 -11.18 -5.08
C ILE A 187 -4.81 -12.27 -5.70
N ASN A 188 -4.54 -12.65 -6.95
CA ASN A 188 -5.31 -13.70 -7.64
C ASN A 188 -5.19 -15.04 -6.90
N ASP A 189 -3.97 -15.45 -6.58
CA ASP A 189 -3.71 -16.69 -5.85
C ASP A 189 -4.41 -16.70 -4.49
N TYR A 190 -4.31 -15.59 -3.74
CA TYR A 190 -5.00 -15.48 -2.45
C TYR A 190 -6.53 -15.60 -2.60
N PHE A 191 -7.11 -14.96 -3.62
CA PHE A 191 -8.54 -15.02 -3.87
C PHE A 191 -9.00 -16.44 -4.24
N GLU A 192 -8.25 -17.13 -5.10
CA GLU A 192 -8.55 -18.53 -5.47
C GLU A 192 -8.43 -19.48 -4.28
N GLU A 193 -7.33 -19.40 -3.51
CA GLU A 193 -7.07 -20.26 -2.35
C GLU A 193 -8.11 -20.09 -1.23
N ASN A 194 -8.65 -18.87 -1.05
CA ASN A 194 -9.56 -18.55 0.05
C ASN A 194 -11.03 -18.40 -0.40
N ASN A 195 -11.33 -18.64 -1.68
CA ASN A 195 -12.65 -18.46 -2.27
C ASN A 195 -13.29 -17.11 -1.91
N THR A 196 -12.49 -16.03 -2.04
CA THR A 196 -12.87 -14.65 -1.75
C THR A 196 -12.58 -13.76 -2.94
N SER A 197 -13.08 -12.52 -2.93
CA SER A 197 -12.77 -11.53 -3.94
C SER A 197 -13.06 -10.14 -3.39
N LEU A 198 -12.11 -9.22 -3.54
CA LEU A 198 -12.26 -7.80 -3.25
C LEU A 198 -11.99 -6.98 -4.52
N PRO A 199 -12.60 -5.78 -4.64
CA PRO A 199 -12.20 -4.84 -5.68
C PRO A 199 -10.72 -4.49 -5.58
N VAL A 200 -10.04 -4.41 -6.73
CA VAL A 200 -8.61 -4.07 -6.80
C VAL A 200 -8.43 -2.75 -7.53
N MET A 201 -7.77 -1.81 -6.90
CA MET A 201 -7.31 -0.55 -7.47
C MET A 201 -5.83 -0.62 -7.76
N LEU A 202 -5.40 0.05 -8.83
CA LEU A 202 -3.98 0.12 -9.19
C LEU A 202 -3.58 1.57 -9.46
N SER A 203 -2.46 2.01 -8.91
CA SER A 203 -1.92 3.35 -9.10
C SER A 203 -0.43 3.31 -9.38
N GLY A 204 -0.05 3.84 -10.55
CA GLY A 204 1.35 3.97 -10.96
C GLY A 204 1.96 5.30 -10.52
N THR A 205 3.27 5.43 -10.67
CA THR A 205 3.96 6.71 -10.50
C THR A 205 4.83 7.04 -11.71
N ILE A 206 4.67 8.27 -12.20
CA ILE A 206 5.49 8.84 -13.26
C ILE A 206 6.59 9.65 -12.59
N THR A 207 7.83 9.22 -12.72
CA THR A 207 8.93 9.70 -11.91
C THR A 207 9.48 11.05 -12.33
N ASP A 208 9.27 11.45 -13.58
CA ASP A 208 9.78 12.72 -14.10
C ASP A 208 8.94 13.29 -15.28
N ASN A 209 9.39 14.42 -15.80
CA ASN A 209 8.74 15.10 -16.93
C ASN A 209 8.83 14.34 -18.26
N SER A 210 9.52 13.21 -18.35
CA SER A 210 9.54 12.39 -19.57
C SER A 210 8.24 11.61 -19.79
N GLY A 211 7.35 11.58 -18.77
CA GLY A 211 6.10 10.84 -18.82
C GLY A 211 6.29 9.32 -18.70
N ARG A 212 7.37 8.90 -18.02
CA ARG A 212 7.73 7.48 -17.86
C ARG A 212 7.83 7.08 -16.39
N THR A 213 7.55 5.81 -16.13
CA THR A 213 7.88 5.16 -14.86
C THR A 213 9.40 5.02 -14.73
N LEU A 214 9.90 4.72 -13.52
CA LEU A 214 11.33 4.49 -13.29
C LEU A 214 11.89 3.36 -14.15
N SER A 215 11.10 2.32 -14.42
CA SER A 215 11.46 1.23 -15.33
C SER A 215 11.38 1.60 -16.82
N GLY A 216 11.09 2.87 -17.15
CA GLY A 216 11.14 3.42 -18.50
C GLY A 216 9.84 3.30 -19.32
N GLN A 217 8.76 2.79 -18.76
CA GLN A 217 7.50 2.61 -19.46
C GLN A 217 6.70 3.90 -19.55
N THR A 218 6.09 4.13 -20.71
CA THR A 218 5.08 5.19 -20.88
C THR A 218 3.77 4.81 -20.21
N VAL A 219 2.88 5.79 -19.98
CA VAL A 219 1.52 5.58 -19.44
C VAL A 219 0.77 4.49 -20.23
N ASN A 220 0.81 4.54 -21.57
CA ASN A 220 0.15 3.53 -22.40
C ASN A 220 0.76 2.13 -22.23
N ALA A 221 2.09 2.02 -22.14
CA ALA A 221 2.76 0.74 -21.90
C ALA A 221 2.40 0.19 -20.51
N PHE A 222 2.34 1.04 -19.51
CA PHE A 222 1.88 0.69 -18.16
C PHE A 222 0.45 0.14 -18.17
N LEU A 223 -0.49 0.87 -18.79
CA LEU A 223 -1.89 0.45 -18.92
C LEU A 223 -2.02 -0.92 -19.61
N ILE A 224 -1.42 -1.07 -20.80
CA ILE A 224 -1.49 -2.31 -21.56
C ILE A 224 -0.88 -3.48 -20.79
N SER A 225 0.23 -3.24 -20.08
CA SER A 225 0.93 -4.26 -19.30
C SER A 225 0.10 -4.84 -18.16
N LEU A 226 -0.84 -4.07 -17.60
CA LEU A 226 -1.57 -4.42 -16.38
C LEU A 226 -3.09 -4.58 -16.59
N SER A 227 -3.63 -4.21 -17.75
CA SER A 227 -5.07 -4.28 -18.05
C SER A 227 -5.63 -5.70 -18.22
N HIS A 228 -4.80 -6.72 -18.15
CA HIS A 228 -5.25 -8.12 -18.16
C HIS A 228 -5.93 -8.54 -16.84
N PHE A 229 -5.68 -7.80 -15.75
CA PHE A 229 -6.31 -8.06 -14.44
C PHE A 229 -7.62 -7.25 -14.31
N PRO A 230 -8.69 -7.79 -13.70
CA PRO A 230 -9.96 -7.10 -13.51
C PRO A 230 -9.83 -6.03 -12.42
N LEU A 231 -9.50 -4.80 -12.81
CA LEU A 231 -9.30 -3.67 -11.91
C LEU A 231 -10.59 -2.87 -11.72
N LEU A 232 -10.85 -2.42 -10.49
CA LEU A 232 -11.85 -1.40 -10.19
C LEU A 232 -11.47 -0.04 -10.78
N SER A 233 -10.20 0.32 -10.65
CA SER A 233 -9.64 1.55 -11.21
C SER A 233 -8.17 1.41 -11.50
N ILE A 234 -7.68 2.23 -12.44
CA ILE A 234 -6.27 2.43 -12.72
C ILE A 234 -5.98 3.92 -12.81
N GLY A 235 -4.90 4.37 -12.17
CA GLY A 235 -4.54 5.78 -12.09
C GLY A 235 -3.07 5.99 -11.78
N PHE A 236 -2.75 7.19 -11.32
CA PHE A 236 -1.39 7.60 -10.97
C PHE A 236 -1.38 8.44 -9.71
N ASN A 237 -0.30 8.35 -8.95
CA ASN A 237 -0.07 9.14 -7.74
C ASN A 237 1.41 9.55 -7.62
N CYS A 238 1.70 10.43 -6.68
CA CYS A 238 3.04 10.91 -6.35
C CYS A 238 3.77 11.66 -7.49
N ALA A 239 5.01 12.05 -7.22
CA ALA A 239 6.04 12.64 -8.07
C ALA A 239 5.64 13.92 -8.84
N LEU A 240 4.54 13.95 -9.55
CA LEU A 240 4.09 15.09 -10.37
C LEU A 240 2.77 15.67 -9.85
N GLY A 241 2.54 16.97 -10.11
CA GLY A 241 1.27 17.62 -9.82
C GLY A 241 0.14 17.17 -10.76
N ALA A 242 -1.10 17.43 -10.37
CA ALA A 242 -2.30 16.95 -11.07
C ALA A 242 -2.40 17.42 -12.53
N ASP A 243 -1.87 18.59 -12.86
CA ASP A 243 -1.79 19.15 -14.22
C ASP A 243 -0.91 18.34 -15.16
N LYS A 244 0.03 17.56 -14.62
CA LYS A 244 0.95 16.70 -15.39
C LYS A 244 0.56 15.22 -15.36
N LEU A 245 -0.33 14.82 -14.45
CA LEU A 245 -0.86 13.46 -14.36
C LEU A 245 -2.19 13.28 -15.13
N ARG A 246 -2.68 14.35 -15.76
CA ARG A 246 -3.95 14.37 -16.49
C ARG A 246 -3.80 13.87 -17.92
#